data_3741da9f5256a9cd7f86f2ebf1e8b3b0
#
_entry.id   3741da9f5256a9cd7f86f2ebf1e8b3b0
#
_cell.length_a   1.000
_cell.length_b   1.000
_cell.length_c   1.000
_cell.angle_alpha   90.00
_cell.angle_beta   90.00
_cell.angle_gamma   90.00
#
_symmetry.space_group_name_H-M   'P 1'
#
loop_
_entity.id
_entity.type
_entity.pdbx_description
1 polymer ?
#
loop_
_entity_poly.entity_id
_entity_poly.type
_entity_poly.pdbx_seq_one_letter_code
_entity_poly.pdbx_strand_id
1 'polypeptide(L)'
;MSGQLTISNLRMWRARLRLISALIMLAFVICHLTAHWLLLVSVDTAEPVLTVLMYPWRTGIGTAILIAAFVVHYCNALWSIYIRRSLRLNRWELTQLGLGLCIPILLMVHVVGTRIADSALGVSPSYANVFIGQWLHRPWLAVVQMTALLAVWIHACIGIHYWLRTKRWYPSWRPALFIYGLLLPTLALAGYVSGGNQILRAADDDPDFVKTAAREAHVTPQTAQEADEIARVGFALAFGFTLLPFAARSVRAIYYRRRKPPVLTHASGHSMPILPGATVLETLCANGIPHASVCGGRARCTTCRVLVTKGLEQLPEPSGLEAKALARIGATPGMRLACQIRPTVDTAVLPLMPADAGAADGSIRGGLEGRERLITILFTDLRASTGLAEGKLPYDVLFILNQFFYEMTQALVASNGHYSQFTGDGLMALYGLDAADPRNGPADAVRGAQQMLERLDQLNYRLRSDLREPLRIGIGIHFSEAIVGAMGPPRSQIITAIGDAVNTCARLESLTKEYGCAVVISRQAAEAAGLSPDSKTLREAPVKGRREPVQFYALKTAADLQV
;
A
#
# COMPACT_ATOMS: atom_id res chain seq x y z
N MET A 1 -23.63 -13.06 21.56
CA MET A 1 -23.51 -11.75 20.87
C MET A 1 -22.68 -10.72 21.66
N SER A 2 -22.77 -10.62 22.99
CA SER A 2 -22.00 -9.60 23.76
C SER A 2 -20.47 -9.76 23.73
N GLY A 3 -19.93 -10.98 23.75
CA GLY A 3 -18.49 -11.21 23.77
C GLY A 3 -17.75 -10.89 22.48
N GLN A 4 -18.39 -10.98 21.30
CA GLN A 4 -17.76 -10.70 20.00
C GLN A 4 -17.64 -9.19 19.73
N LEU A 5 -18.63 -8.39 20.14
CA LEU A 5 -18.58 -6.93 20.07
C LEU A 5 -17.44 -6.37 20.95
N THR A 6 -17.18 -6.99 22.10
CA THR A 6 -16.12 -6.59 23.02
C THR A 6 -14.72 -6.82 22.43
N ILE A 7 -14.48 -7.94 21.73
CA ILE A 7 -13.17 -8.28 21.13
C ILE A 7 -12.85 -7.35 19.94
N SER A 8 -13.84 -7.01 19.12
CA SER A 8 -13.65 -6.10 17.98
C SER A 8 -13.32 -4.68 18.43
N ASN A 9 -13.98 -4.20 19.46
CA ASN A 9 -13.73 -2.90 20.08
C ASN A 9 -12.31 -2.86 20.68
N LEU A 10 -11.89 -3.92 21.37
CA LEU A 10 -10.56 -4.00 21.97
C LEU A 10 -9.43 -3.88 20.93
N ARG A 11 -9.57 -4.52 19.76
CA ARG A 11 -8.59 -4.41 18.65
C ARG A 11 -8.51 -3.01 18.08
N MET A 12 -9.64 -2.35 17.90
CA MET A 12 -9.71 -0.97 17.41
C MET A 12 -9.03 0.00 18.38
N TRP A 13 -9.34 -0.11 19.68
CA TRP A 13 -8.72 0.71 20.72
C TRP A 13 -7.20 0.49 20.80
N ARG A 14 -6.73 -0.74 20.73
CA ARG A 14 -5.30 -1.04 20.70
C ARG A 14 -4.57 -0.39 19.51
N ALA A 15 -5.18 -0.39 18.33
CA ALA A 15 -4.61 0.26 17.15
C ALA A 15 -4.53 1.79 17.32
N ARG A 16 -5.56 2.40 17.91
CA ARG A 16 -5.59 3.84 18.24
C ARG A 16 -4.56 4.20 19.30
N LEU A 17 -4.51 3.45 20.39
CA LEU A 17 -3.56 3.67 21.50
C LEU A 17 -2.12 3.58 21.01
N ARG A 18 -1.80 2.59 20.16
CA ARG A 18 -0.47 2.47 19.57
C ARG A 18 -0.10 3.65 18.70
N LEU A 19 -1.05 4.20 17.92
CA LEU A 19 -0.78 5.37 17.08
C LEU A 19 -0.61 6.63 17.93
N ILE A 20 -1.52 6.88 18.89
CA ILE A 20 -1.46 8.05 19.76
C ILE A 20 -0.16 8.05 20.56
N SER A 21 0.19 6.93 21.19
CA SER A 21 1.43 6.81 21.95
C SER A 21 2.68 7.02 21.09
N ALA A 22 2.69 6.50 19.85
CA ALA A 22 3.78 6.73 18.91
C ALA A 22 3.92 8.21 18.52
N LEU A 23 2.80 8.91 18.29
CA LEU A 23 2.81 10.34 17.92
C LEU A 23 3.28 11.24 19.09
N ILE A 24 2.89 10.91 20.32
CA ILE A 24 3.37 11.62 21.53
C ILE A 24 4.89 11.47 21.63
N MET A 25 5.42 10.25 21.55
CA MET A 25 6.87 10.02 21.60
C MET A 25 7.61 10.67 20.43
N LEU A 26 7.03 10.66 19.23
CA LEU A 26 7.61 11.33 18.07
C LEU A 26 7.72 12.84 18.28
N ALA A 27 6.70 13.50 18.83
CA ALA A 27 6.72 14.92 19.14
C ALA A 27 7.85 15.23 20.13
N PHE A 28 8.01 14.42 21.18
CA PHE A 28 9.14 14.53 22.10
C PHE A 28 10.48 14.39 21.37
N VAL A 29 10.67 13.37 20.55
CA VAL A 29 11.92 13.11 19.83
C VAL A 29 12.27 14.27 18.87
N ILE A 30 11.27 14.80 18.15
CA ILE A 30 11.49 15.97 17.28
C ILE A 30 12.00 17.17 18.08
N CYS A 31 11.34 17.52 19.18
CA CYS A 31 11.78 18.62 20.06
C CYS A 31 13.22 18.38 20.55
N HIS A 32 13.51 17.15 20.99
CA HIS A 32 14.82 16.79 21.54
C HIS A 32 15.93 16.86 20.48
N LEU A 33 15.73 16.31 19.30
CA LEU A 33 16.71 16.34 18.21
C LEU A 33 16.91 17.75 17.64
N THR A 34 15.86 18.59 17.65
CA THR A 34 15.98 19.99 17.24
C THR A 34 16.90 20.78 18.20
N ALA A 35 16.84 20.52 19.51
CA ALA A 35 17.78 21.11 20.46
C ALA A 35 19.23 20.68 20.19
N HIS A 36 19.47 19.41 19.84
CA HIS A 36 20.81 18.92 19.52
C HIS A 36 21.42 19.56 18.26
N TRP A 37 20.60 20.00 17.31
CA TRP A 37 21.10 20.72 16.13
C TRP A 37 21.84 22.00 16.50
N LEU A 38 21.40 22.72 17.55
CA LEU A 38 22.02 23.97 17.98
C LEU A 38 23.42 23.78 18.59
N LEU A 39 23.82 22.57 18.97
CA LEU A 39 25.18 22.23 19.35
C LEU A 39 26.21 22.45 18.22
N LEU A 40 25.76 22.59 16.97
CA LEU A 40 26.61 23.03 15.85
C LEU A 40 27.13 24.45 16.06
N VAL A 41 26.40 25.29 16.77
CA VAL A 41 26.79 26.66 17.10
C VAL A 41 27.65 26.62 18.36
N SER A 42 27.07 26.31 19.52
CA SER A 42 27.77 26.12 20.78
C SER A 42 26.89 25.38 21.81
N VAL A 43 27.53 24.82 22.84
CA VAL A 43 26.86 24.23 24.00
C VAL A 43 26.04 25.30 24.72
N ASP A 44 26.60 26.52 24.91
CA ASP A 44 25.93 27.63 25.60
C ASP A 44 24.66 28.11 24.88
N THR A 45 24.66 28.04 23.55
CA THR A 45 23.44 28.35 22.75
C THR A 45 22.41 27.24 22.82
N ALA A 46 22.85 25.99 22.87
CA ALA A 46 21.95 24.81 22.83
C ALA A 46 21.26 24.57 24.18
N GLU A 47 21.90 24.82 25.31
CA GLU A 47 21.39 24.54 26.66
C GLU A 47 20.07 25.28 26.97
N PRO A 48 19.97 26.62 26.78
CA PRO A 48 18.70 27.34 26.99
C PRO A 48 17.57 26.83 26.08
N VAL A 49 17.89 26.55 24.83
CA VAL A 49 16.88 26.06 23.88
C VAL A 49 16.44 24.64 24.22
N LEU A 50 17.35 23.78 24.67
CA LEU A 50 16.97 22.46 25.21
C LEU A 50 15.99 22.63 26.38
N THR A 51 16.29 23.56 27.30
CA THR A 51 15.43 23.81 28.45
C THR A 51 14.03 24.23 28.04
N VAL A 52 13.88 25.13 27.06
CA VAL A 52 12.58 25.60 26.55
C VAL A 52 11.84 24.47 25.84
N LEU A 53 12.49 23.76 24.90
CA LEU A 53 11.86 22.71 24.12
C LEU A 53 11.48 21.49 24.98
N MET A 54 12.24 21.22 26.03
CA MET A 54 11.97 20.12 26.94
C MET A 54 11.06 20.48 28.10
N TYR A 55 10.76 21.77 28.33
CA TYR A 55 9.89 22.23 29.42
C TYR A 55 8.55 21.49 29.50
N PRO A 56 7.76 21.37 28.40
CA PRO A 56 6.50 20.65 28.46
C PRO A 56 6.65 19.20 28.93
N TRP A 57 7.73 18.54 28.57
CA TRP A 57 8.02 17.13 28.86
C TRP A 57 8.62 16.90 30.24
N ARG A 58 9.22 17.95 30.84
CA ARG A 58 9.81 17.93 32.19
C ARG A 58 8.80 18.25 33.30
N THR A 59 7.65 18.84 32.96
CA THR A 59 6.55 19.00 33.94
C THR A 59 6.07 17.64 34.44
N GLY A 60 5.48 17.57 35.63
CA GLY A 60 4.93 16.32 36.17
C GLY A 60 3.91 15.67 35.25
N ILE A 61 3.01 16.47 34.65
CA ILE A 61 1.99 16.00 33.68
C ILE A 61 2.67 15.50 32.40
N GLY A 62 3.58 16.28 31.82
CA GLY A 62 4.27 15.90 30.58
C GLY A 62 5.11 14.64 30.73
N THR A 63 5.79 14.50 31.86
CA THR A 63 6.54 13.28 32.19
C THR A 63 5.61 12.07 32.32
N ALA A 64 4.47 12.21 33.02
CA ALA A 64 3.48 11.13 33.16
C ALA A 64 2.92 10.71 31.81
N ILE A 65 2.58 11.67 30.92
CA ILE A 65 2.11 11.40 29.55
C ILE A 65 3.17 10.66 28.74
N LEU A 66 4.44 11.08 28.80
CA LEU A 66 5.53 10.46 28.05
C LEU A 66 5.81 9.04 28.52
N ILE A 67 5.87 8.81 29.84
CA ILE A 67 6.04 7.48 30.43
C ILE A 67 4.85 6.58 30.06
N ALA A 68 3.62 7.06 30.19
CA ALA A 68 2.43 6.32 29.81
C ALA A 68 2.43 5.95 28.30
N ALA A 69 2.81 6.91 27.46
CA ALA A 69 2.94 6.68 26.02
C ALA A 69 3.99 5.59 25.71
N PHE A 70 5.16 5.65 26.35
CA PHE A 70 6.21 4.63 26.21
C PHE A 70 5.72 3.25 26.64
N VAL A 71 5.16 3.13 27.85
CA VAL A 71 4.66 1.87 28.40
C VAL A 71 3.56 1.28 27.52
N VAL A 72 2.57 2.08 27.13
CA VAL A 72 1.47 1.64 26.24
C VAL A 72 2.02 1.19 24.89
N HIS A 73 2.94 1.94 24.29
CA HIS A 73 3.53 1.58 22.99
C HIS A 73 4.31 0.28 23.07
N TYR A 74 5.19 0.16 24.05
CA TYR A 74 6.06 -1.01 24.23
C TYR A 74 5.26 -2.26 24.58
N CYS A 75 4.33 -2.19 25.54
CA CYS A 75 3.45 -3.32 25.88
C CYS A 75 2.59 -3.77 24.69
N ASN A 76 2.08 -2.84 23.86
CA ASN A 76 1.38 -3.19 22.62
C ASN A 76 2.30 -3.86 21.60
N ALA A 77 3.58 -3.48 21.52
CA ALA A 77 4.56 -4.14 20.65
C ALA A 77 4.83 -5.58 21.13
N LEU A 78 5.14 -5.78 22.41
CA LEU A 78 5.36 -7.10 23.01
C LEU A 78 4.15 -8.02 22.86
N TRP A 79 2.94 -7.48 23.12
CA TRP A 79 1.71 -8.21 22.92
C TRP A 79 1.49 -8.58 21.45
N SER A 80 1.82 -7.68 20.53
CA SER A 80 1.74 -7.94 19.08
C SER A 80 2.64 -9.10 18.66
N ILE A 81 3.85 -9.21 19.24
CA ILE A 81 4.75 -10.34 19.02
C ILE A 81 4.13 -11.63 19.56
N TYR A 82 3.60 -11.59 20.80
CA TYR A 82 2.99 -12.75 21.42
C TYR A 82 1.83 -13.32 20.61
N ILE A 83 0.90 -12.49 20.14
CA ILE A 83 -0.29 -12.96 19.42
C ILE A 83 -0.01 -13.40 17.98
N ARG A 84 1.05 -12.91 17.35
CA ARG A 84 1.44 -13.36 15.99
C ARG A 84 1.79 -14.83 16.00
N ARG A 85 1.34 -15.59 15.03
CA ARG A 85 1.64 -17.02 14.89
C ARG A 85 2.87 -17.28 14.04
N SER A 86 3.16 -16.42 13.07
CA SER A 86 4.39 -16.44 12.27
C SER A 86 5.19 -15.17 12.48
N LEU A 87 6.52 -15.30 12.54
CA LEU A 87 7.49 -14.19 12.53
C LEU A 87 8.19 -14.05 11.17
N ARG A 88 7.69 -14.70 10.12
CA ARG A 88 8.14 -14.42 8.75
C ARG A 88 7.58 -13.06 8.37
N LEU A 89 8.41 -12.04 8.53
CA LEU A 89 8.11 -10.64 8.25
C LEU A 89 8.83 -10.21 6.97
N ASN A 90 8.30 -9.21 6.28
CA ASN A 90 9.08 -8.56 5.23
C ASN A 90 10.25 -7.77 5.86
N ARG A 91 11.28 -7.44 5.06
CA ARG A 91 12.52 -6.82 5.54
C ARG A 91 12.25 -5.54 6.35
N TRP A 92 11.34 -4.69 5.90
CA TRP A 92 11.00 -3.43 6.57
C TRP A 92 10.30 -3.63 7.91
N GLU A 93 9.36 -4.58 7.99
CA GLU A 93 8.70 -4.91 9.25
C GLU A 93 9.66 -5.55 10.25
N LEU A 94 10.59 -6.38 9.78
CA LEU A 94 11.62 -6.99 10.60
C LEU A 94 12.56 -5.91 11.16
N THR A 95 13.01 -4.97 10.31
CA THR A 95 13.85 -3.84 10.73
C THR A 95 13.12 -2.97 11.77
N GLN A 96 11.85 -2.59 11.50
CA GLN A 96 11.07 -1.80 12.46
C GLN A 96 10.91 -2.51 13.81
N LEU A 97 10.64 -3.80 13.79
CA LEU A 97 10.48 -4.60 15.01
C LEU A 97 11.80 -4.71 15.78
N GLY A 98 12.88 -5.06 15.08
CA GLY A 98 14.21 -5.21 15.68
C GLY A 98 14.69 -3.92 16.32
N LEU A 99 14.64 -2.79 15.60
CA LEU A 99 14.98 -1.48 16.15
C LEU A 99 14.12 -1.14 17.37
N GLY A 100 12.80 -1.35 17.29
CA GLY A 100 11.87 -1.07 18.40
C GLY A 100 12.17 -1.87 19.68
N LEU A 101 12.67 -3.10 19.54
CA LEU A 101 13.07 -3.94 20.68
C LEU A 101 14.44 -3.52 21.27
N CYS A 102 15.35 -3.02 20.43
CA CYS A 102 16.66 -2.54 20.87
C CYS A 102 16.59 -1.16 21.54
N ILE A 103 15.63 -0.29 21.18
CA ILE A 103 15.54 1.09 21.69
C ILE A 103 15.55 1.19 23.22
N PRO A 104 14.75 0.44 24.01
CA PRO A 104 14.79 0.52 25.47
C PRO A 104 16.16 0.18 26.06
N ILE A 105 16.88 -0.75 25.42
CA ILE A 105 18.22 -1.16 25.83
C ILE A 105 19.23 -0.05 25.49
N LEU A 106 19.22 0.47 24.27
CA LEU A 106 20.14 1.52 23.83
C LEU A 106 19.97 2.83 24.59
N LEU A 107 18.74 3.17 24.98
CA LEU A 107 18.44 4.40 25.72
C LEU A 107 18.65 4.29 27.23
N MET A 108 18.92 3.09 27.78
CA MET A 108 18.94 2.88 29.24
C MET A 108 19.88 3.84 29.95
N VAL A 109 21.15 3.89 29.55
CA VAL A 109 22.15 4.77 30.18
C VAL A 109 21.79 6.25 30.01
N HIS A 110 21.24 6.62 28.86
CA HIS A 110 20.80 8.00 28.60
C HIS A 110 19.67 8.42 29.54
N VAL A 111 18.63 7.57 29.66
CA VAL A 111 17.47 7.88 30.51
C VAL A 111 17.86 7.89 31.99
N VAL A 112 18.73 6.96 32.42
CA VAL A 112 19.22 6.93 33.80
C VAL A 112 20.10 8.15 34.08
N GLY A 113 21.08 8.45 33.23
CA GLY A 113 22.00 9.57 33.42
C GLY A 113 21.41 10.96 33.22
N THR A 114 20.17 11.05 32.73
CA THR A 114 19.45 12.32 32.56
C THR A 114 18.21 12.38 33.45
N ARG A 115 17.15 11.68 33.08
CA ARG A 115 15.84 11.85 33.73
C ARG A 115 15.75 11.22 35.12
N ILE A 116 16.32 10.00 35.28
CA ILE A 116 16.31 9.34 36.60
C ILE A 116 17.30 10.03 37.55
N ALA A 117 18.48 10.41 37.07
CA ALA A 117 19.47 11.16 37.84
C ALA A 117 18.89 12.47 38.36
N ASP A 118 18.16 13.21 37.53
CA ASP A 118 17.46 14.45 37.94
C ASP A 118 16.39 14.18 38.99
N SER A 119 15.48 13.23 38.73
CA SER A 119 14.28 13.04 39.58
C SER A 119 14.52 12.25 40.84
N ALA A 120 15.52 11.35 40.89
CA ALA A 120 15.76 10.43 42.01
C ALA A 120 17.06 10.65 42.75
N LEU A 121 18.10 11.19 42.07
CA LEU A 121 19.43 11.35 42.65
C LEU A 121 19.82 12.82 42.84
N GLY A 122 18.97 13.77 42.46
CA GLY A 122 19.23 15.23 42.60
C GLY A 122 20.34 15.74 41.71
N VAL A 123 20.72 15.02 40.65
CA VAL A 123 21.75 15.41 39.69
C VAL A 123 21.09 16.27 38.61
N SER A 124 21.58 17.52 38.44
CA SER A 124 21.07 18.43 37.39
C SER A 124 21.72 18.13 36.04
N PRO A 125 20.99 17.53 35.07
CA PRO A 125 21.58 17.17 33.79
C PRO A 125 21.75 18.40 32.91
N SER A 126 23.01 18.65 32.50
CA SER A 126 23.41 19.64 31.49
C SER A 126 24.13 18.94 30.34
N TYR A 127 24.25 19.60 29.18
CA TYR A 127 25.08 19.07 28.10
C TYR A 127 26.55 18.82 28.57
N ALA A 128 27.11 19.74 29.34
CA ALA A 128 28.46 19.58 29.87
C ALA A 128 28.62 18.28 30.67
N ASN A 129 27.76 18.05 31.65
CA ASN A 129 27.80 16.84 32.48
C ASN A 129 27.57 15.54 31.68
N VAL A 130 26.59 15.54 30.79
CA VAL A 130 26.28 14.38 29.96
C VAL A 130 27.44 14.05 29.02
N PHE A 131 28.04 15.07 28.39
CA PHE A 131 29.14 14.86 27.45
C PHE A 131 30.45 14.48 28.17
N ILE A 132 30.74 15.03 29.36
CA ILE A 132 31.86 14.56 30.19
C ILE A 132 31.74 13.06 30.44
N GLY A 133 30.54 12.59 30.82
CA GLY A 133 30.29 11.16 31.02
C GLY A 133 30.47 10.32 29.77
N GLN A 134 29.97 10.80 28.62
CA GLN A 134 29.92 10.03 27.38
C GLN A 134 31.17 10.19 26.49
N TRP A 135 31.87 11.31 26.51
CA TRP A 135 33.01 11.57 25.62
C TRP A 135 34.35 11.48 26.33
N LEU A 136 34.43 11.89 27.61
CA LEU A 136 35.66 11.88 28.35
C LEU A 136 35.85 10.60 29.20
N HIS A 137 34.83 10.24 30.02
CA HIS A 137 34.98 9.11 30.94
C HIS A 137 34.71 7.76 30.28
N ARG A 138 33.68 7.69 29.38
CA ARG A 138 33.25 6.44 28.75
C ARG A 138 32.93 6.66 27.24
N PRO A 139 33.94 6.87 26.38
CA PRO A 139 33.76 7.26 24.96
C PRO A 139 32.88 6.28 24.15
N TRP A 140 32.84 5.01 24.51
CA TRP A 140 31.96 4.03 23.88
C TRP A 140 30.48 4.37 24.08
N LEU A 141 30.10 5.10 25.15
CA LEU A 141 28.72 5.56 25.35
C LEU A 141 28.30 6.59 24.29
N ALA A 142 29.21 7.40 23.79
CA ALA A 142 28.92 8.32 22.69
C ALA A 142 28.49 7.54 21.43
N VAL A 143 29.16 6.43 21.12
CA VAL A 143 28.78 5.55 19.99
C VAL A 143 27.41 4.92 20.22
N VAL A 144 27.14 4.44 21.45
CA VAL A 144 25.84 3.90 21.81
C VAL A 144 24.73 4.96 21.66
N GLN A 145 25.00 6.20 22.09
CA GLN A 145 24.03 7.30 21.98
C GLN A 145 23.73 7.67 20.53
N MET A 146 24.74 7.76 19.67
CA MET A 146 24.56 7.98 18.23
C MET A 146 23.75 6.84 17.59
N THR A 147 24.07 5.60 17.97
CA THR A 147 23.32 4.42 17.51
C THR A 147 21.86 4.46 17.97
N ALA A 148 21.62 4.85 19.24
CA ALA A 148 20.27 5.00 19.79
C ALA A 148 19.46 6.07 19.03
N LEU A 149 20.07 7.23 18.73
CA LEU A 149 19.45 8.30 17.96
C LEU A 149 18.99 7.78 16.59
N LEU A 150 19.88 7.13 15.86
CA LEU A 150 19.57 6.55 14.55
C LEU A 150 18.49 5.47 14.65
N ALA A 151 18.59 4.58 15.64
CA ALA A 151 17.61 3.51 15.84
C ALA A 151 16.19 4.05 16.11
N VAL A 152 16.08 5.03 17.01
CA VAL A 152 14.79 5.70 17.33
C VAL A 152 14.22 6.37 16.09
N TRP A 153 15.06 7.13 15.37
CA TRP A 153 14.60 7.90 14.22
C TRP A 153 14.18 7.01 13.04
N ILE A 154 14.99 6.02 12.68
CA ILE A 154 14.65 5.06 11.61
C ILE A 154 13.38 4.27 11.96
N HIS A 155 13.25 3.82 13.22
CA HIS A 155 12.04 3.15 13.70
C HIS A 155 10.80 4.03 13.53
N ALA A 156 10.88 5.31 13.91
CA ALA A 156 9.81 6.28 13.77
C ALA A 156 9.45 6.54 12.30
N CYS A 157 10.44 6.77 11.43
CA CYS A 157 10.25 6.99 9.99
C CYS A 157 9.55 5.80 9.31
N ILE A 158 9.97 4.57 9.60
CA ILE A 158 9.30 3.37 9.08
C ILE A 158 7.85 3.32 9.58
N GLY A 159 7.62 3.61 10.87
CA GLY A 159 6.28 3.63 11.47
C GLY A 159 5.35 4.65 10.82
N ILE A 160 5.83 5.87 10.59
CA ILE A 160 5.11 6.95 9.89
C ILE A 160 4.84 6.56 8.44
N HIS A 161 5.82 6.05 7.71
CA HIS A 161 5.63 5.58 6.34
C HIS A 161 4.49 4.54 6.27
N TYR A 162 4.47 3.55 7.15
CA TYR A 162 3.42 2.55 7.21
C TYR A 162 2.04 3.13 7.58
N TRP A 163 1.99 4.22 8.31
CA TRP A 163 0.74 4.92 8.61
C TRP A 163 0.26 5.78 7.45
N LEU A 164 1.16 6.56 6.83
CA LEU A 164 0.81 7.56 5.82
C LEU A 164 0.64 7.00 4.40
N ARG A 165 1.30 5.90 4.05
CA ARG A 165 1.27 5.34 2.68
C ARG A 165 -0.12 4.96 2.16
N THR A 166 -1.14 4.89 3.03
CA THR A 166 -2.54 4.67 2.66
C THR A 166 -3.34 5.97 2.51
N LYS A 167 -2.71 7.13 2.68
CA LYS A 167 -3.34 8.45 2.54
C LYS A 167 -3.16 8.97 1.12
N ARG A 168 -4.24 9.55 0.53
CA ARG A 168 -4.22 10.05 -0.86
C ARG A 168 -3.17 11.14 -1.10
N TRP A 169 -2.93 12.01 -0.12
CA TRP A 169 -1.98 13.11 -0.21
C TRP A 169 -0.51 12.69 -0.02
N TYR A 170 -0.24 11.50 0.54
CA TYR A 170 1.10 11.08 0.90
C TYR A 170 2.10 11.02 -0.28
N PRO A 171 1.74 10.55 -1.50
CA PRO A 171 2.67 10.54 -2.63
C PRO A 171 3.25 11.92 -2.95
N SER A 172 2.43 12.97 -2.89
CA SER A 172 2.85 14.36 -3.17
C SER A 172 3.79 14.92 -2.10
N TRP A 173 3.58 14.56 -0.82
CA TRP A 173 4.38 15.04 0.31
C TRP A 173 5.59 14.16 0.63
N ARG A 174 5.68 12.98 0.04
CA ARG A 174 6.75 12.02 0.32
C ARG A 174 8.16 12.59 0.12
N PRO A 175 8.48 13.37 -0.92
CA PRO A 175 9.82 13.96 -1.08
C PRO A 175 10.17 14.91 0.06
N ALA A 176 9.29 15.81 0.44
CA ALA A 176 9.52 16.76 1.53
C ALA A 176 9.72 16.05 2.88
N LEU A 177 8.86 15.05 3.17
CA LEU A 177 9.00 14.23 4.39
C LEU A 177 10.30 13.43 4.39
N PHE A 178 10.78 12.97 3.23
CA PHE A 178 12.06 12.28 3.13
C PHE A 178 13.24 13.22 3.39
N ILE A 179 13.21 14.43 2.82
CA ILE A 179 14.23 15.46 3.08
C ILE A 179 14.29 15.80 4.57
N TYR A 180 13.13 16.07 5.19
CA TYR A 180 13.06 16.33 6.63
C TYR A 180 13.55 15.13 7.45
N GLY A 181 13.16 13.92 7.06
CA GLY A 181 13.57 12.67 7.69
C GLY A 181 15.08 12.41 7.63
N LEU A 182 15.77 12.98 6.64
CA LEU A 182 17.22 12.89 6.50
C LEU A 182 17.94 14.04 7.23
N LEU A 183 17.45 15.27 7.09
CA LEU A 183 18.10 16.46 7.63
C LEU A 183 18.13 16.48 9.16
N LEU A 184 17.01 16.22 9.82
CA LEU A 184 16.93 16.36 11.28
C LEU A 184 17.91 15.45 12.03
N PRO A 185 17.98 14.12 11.76
CA PRO A 185 18.95 13.28 12.46
C PRO A 185 20.41 13.59 12.07
N THR A 186 20.65 13.98 10.81
CA THR A 186 22.01 14.34 10.36
C THR A 186 22.52 15.56 11.09
N LEU A 187 21.70 16.61 11.19
CA LEU A 187 22.08 17.84 11.91
C LEU A 187 22.18 17.60 13.41
N ALA A 188 21.28 16.77 13.99
CA ALA A 188 21.35 16.41 15.40
C ALA A 188 22.62 15.60 15.74
N LEU A 189 23.01 14.65 14.87
CA LEU A 189 24.26 13.90 15.02
C LEU A 189 25.47 14.77 14.88
N ALA A 190 25.52 15.63 13.87
CA ALA A 190 26.61 16.56 13.66
C ALA A 190 26.74 17.52 14.87
N GLY A 191 25.60 18.01 15.39
CA GLY A 191 25.55 18.81 16.60
C GLY A 191 26.07 18.05 17.83
N TYR A 192 25.62 16.79 18.01
CA TYR A 192 26.10 15.95 19.13
C TYR A 192 27.62 15.73 19.09
N VAL A 193 28.18 15.48 17.89
CA VAL A 193 29.65 15.35 17.72
C VAL A 193 30.35 16.69 17.94
N SER A 194 29.81 17.80 17.43
CA SER A 194 30.36 19.14 17.65
C SER A 194 30.37 19.49 19.13
N GLY A 195 29.26 19.28 19.84
CA GLY A 195 29.15 19.52 21.28
C GLY A 195 30.13 18.68 22.11
N GLY A 196 30.28 17.39 21.77
CA GLY A 196 31.26 16.52 22.40
C GLY A 196 32.69 17.03 22.24
N ASN A 197 33.07 17.47 21.04
CA ASN A 197 34.36 18.06 20.77
C ASN A 197 34.57 19.41 21.50
N GLN A 198 33.52 20.22 21.66
CA GLN A 198 33.61 21.46 22.44
C GLN A 198 33.94 21.17 23.92
N ILE A 199 33.28 20.17 24.51
CA ILE A 199 33.53 19.75 25.89
C ILE A 199 34.92 19.14 26.08
N LEU A 200 35.40 18.34 25.11
CA LEU A 200 36.77 17.81 25.17
C LEU A 200 37.80 18.93 25.16
N ARG A 201 37.64 19.95 24.30
CA ARG A 201 38.54 21.12 24.28
C ARG A 201 38.46 21.92 25.58
N ALA A 202 37.26 22.19 26.10
CA ALA A 202 37.10 22.89 27.37
C ALA A 202 37.77 22.15 28.54
N ALA A 203 37.77 20.82 28.54
CA ALA A 203 38.45 20.00 29.53
C ALA A 203 39.97 19.99 29.35
N ASP A 204 40.48 20.17 28.12
CA ASP A 204 41.92 20.30 27.85
C ASP A 204 42.45 21.71 28.20
N ASP A 205 41.62 22.76 27.93
CA ASP A 205 41.99 24.16 28.14
C ASP A 205 41.90 24.57 29.63
N ASP A 206 40.96 23.99 30.40
CA ASP A 206 40.79 24.29 31.84
C ASP A 206 40.81 22.98 32.67
N PRO A 207 41.88 22.74 33.46
CA PRO A 207 42.00 21.55 34.32
C PRO A 207 40.94 21.44 35.42
N ASP A 208 40.28 22.54 35.80
CA ASP A 208 39.21 22.54 36.79
C ASP A 208 37.81 22.46 36.19
N PHE A 209 37.67 22.53 34.86
CA PHE A 209 36.39 22.47 34.14
C PHE A 209 35.55 21.27 34.56
N VAL A 210 36.13 20.06 34.55
CA VAL A 210 35.41 18.80 34.88
C VAL A 210 34.92 18.81 36.33
N LYS A 211 35.75 19.32 37.27
CA LYS A 211 35.39 19.42 38.69
C LYS A 211 34.27 20.44 38.90
N THR A 212 34.36 21.58 38.20
CA THR A 212 33.34 22.64 38.26
C THR A 212 32.01 22.15 37.72
N ALA A 213 32.01 21.56 36.54
CA ALA A 213 30.80 20.98 35.93
C ALA A 213 30.16 19.89 36.82
N ALA A 214 30.98 19.03 37.46
CA ALA A 214 30.48 18.00 38.37
C ALA A 214 29.83 18.62 39.63
N ARG A 215 30.43 19.71 40.19
CA ARG A 215 29.85 20.41 41.35
C ARG A 215 28.53 21.09 40.99
N GLU A 216 28.47 21.80 39.88
CA GLU A 216 27.25 22.46 39.39
C GLU A 216 26.14 21.48 39.12
N ALA A 217 26.45 20.31 38.58
CA ALA A 217 25.51 19.25 38.34
C ALA A 217 25.20 18.37 39.57
N HIS A 218 25.78 18.63 40.72
CA HIS A 218 25.66 17.84 41.96
C HIS A 218 26.04 16.35 41.77
N VAL A 219 27.01 16.07 40.90
CA VAL A 219 27.53 14.71 40.68
C VAL A 219 28.55 14.35 41.75
N THR A 220 28.28 13.24 42.45
CA THR A 220 29.20 12.66 43.44
C THR A 220 29.55 11.22 43.02
N PRO A 221 30.65 10.65 43.55
CA PRO A 221 30.96 9.25 43.34
C PRO A 221 29.82 8.31 43.74
N GLN A 222 29.07 8.66 44.79
CA GLN A 222 27.92 7.89 45.25
C GLN A 222 26.76 7.95 44.24
N THR A 223 26.36 9.16 43.78
CA THR A 223 25.27 9.29 42.80
C THR A 223 25.63 8.63 41.47
N ALA A 224 26.90 8.63 41.08
CA ALA A 224 27.37 7.93 39.89
C ALA A 224 27.24 6.39 40.03
N GLN A 225 27.61 5.83 41.21
CA GLN A 225 27.47 4.42 41.49
C GLN A 225 25.99 3.99 41.52
N GLU A 226 25.12 4.77 42.20
CA GLU A 226 23.69 4.54 42.25
C GLU A 226 23.08 4.55 40.84
N ALA A 227 23.47 5.49 39.99
CA ALA A 227 23.05 5.53 38.60
C ALA A 227 23.46 4.27 37.81
N ASP A 228 24.72 3.82 37.99
CA ASP A 228 25.19 2.57 37.36
C ASP A 228 24.41 1.32 37.84
N GLU A 229 24.04 1.28 39.13
CA GLU A 229 23.19 0.18 39.66
C GLU A 229 21.78 0.20 39.10
N ILE A 230 21.16 1.36 39.05
CA ILE A 230 19.84 1.55 38.43
C ILE A 230 19.90 1.15 36.95
N ALA A 231 20.94 1.54 36.21
CA ALA A 231 21.11 1.16 34.82
C ALA A 231 21.24 -0.36 34.64
N ARG A 232 22.02 -1.04 35.50
CA ARG A 232 22.16 -2.52 35.46
C ARG A 232 20.83 -3.22 35.68
N VAL A 233 20.05 -2.82 36.68
CA VAL A 233 18.72 -3.34 36.94
C VAL A 233 17.79 -3.05 35.76
N GLY A 234 17.83 -1.82 35.24
CA GLY A 234 17.05 -1.40 34.07
C GLY A 234 17.37 -2.25 32.83
N PHE A 235 18.64 -2.54 32.55
CA PHE A 235 19.04 -3.45 31.47
C PHE A 235 18.48 -4.86 31.66
N ALA A 236 18.58 -5.43 32.86
CA ALA A 236 18.05 -6.76 33.14
C ALA A 236 16.53 -6.83 32.92
N LEU A 237 15.80 -5.82 33.39
CA LEU A 237 14.36 -5.71 33.18
C LEU A 237 13.99 -5.53 31.69
N ALA A 238 14.63 -4.61 30.97
CA ALA A 238 14.38 -4.38 29.57
C ALA A 238 14.63 -5.63 28.72
N PHE A 239 15.74 -6.33 29.00
CA PHE A 239 16.07 -7.58 28.33
C PHE A 239 15.07 -8.68 28.65
N GLY A 240 14.72 -8.87 29.94
CA GLY A 240 13.72 -9.84 30.38
C GLY A 240 12.35 -9.61 29.75
N PHE A 241 11.85 -8.38 29.77
CA PHE A 241 10.59 -8.02 29.12
C PHE A 241 10.62 -8.24 27.60
N THR A 242 11.76 -7.94 26.95
CA THR A 242 11.92 -8.16 25.51
C THR A 242 11.86 -9.66 25.16
N LEU A 243 12.44 -10.53 25.96
CA LEU A 243 12.47 -11.98 25.74
C LEU A 243 11.15 -12.68 26.10
N LEU A 244 10.38 -12.12 27.03
CA LEU A 244 9.16 -12.74 27.55
C LEU A 244 8.16 -13.20 26.48
N PRO A 245 7.79 -12.37 25.46
CA PRO A 245 6.85 -12.80 24.42
C PRO A 245 7.40 -13.95 23.56
N PHE A 246 8.71 -14.04 23.35
CA PHE A 246 9.33 -15.13 22.60
C PHE A 246 9.28 -16.44 23.39
N ALA A 247 9.60 -16.42 24.69
CA ALA A 247 9.47 -17.55 25.58
C ALA A 247 8.01 -18.04 25.67
N ALA A 248 7.06 -17.12 25.89
CA ALA A 248 5.63 -17.44 25.92
C ALA A 248 5.12 -18.03 24.60
N ARG A 249 5.65 -17.57 23.45
CA ARG A 249 5.35 -18.17 22.13
C ARG A 249 5.86 -19.60 22.01
N SER A 250 7.08 -19.86 22.48
CA SER A 250 7.67 -21.20 22.44
C SER A 250 6.86 -22.19 23.27
N VAL A 251 6.49 -21.81 24.50
CA VAL A 251 5.60 -22.60 25.36
C VAL A 251 4.26 -22.89 24.67
N ARG A 252 3.65 -21.86 24.09
CA ARG A 252 2.39 -22.00 23.36
C ARG A 252 2.53 -22.89 22.13
N ALA A 253 3.64 -22.81 21.37
CA ALA A 253 3.88 -23.66 20.22
C ALA A 253 3.99 -25.15 20.61
N ILE A 254 4.67 -25.45 21.71
CA ILE A 254 4.78 -26.80 22.27
C ILE A 254 3.40 -27.33 22.66
N TYR A 255 2.60 -26.53 23.37
CA TYR A 255 1.24 -26.87 23.77
C TYR A 255 0.34 -27.24 22.59
N TYR A 256 0.40 -26.45 21.48
CA TYR A 256 -0.45 -26.67 20.31
C TYR A 256 0.04 -27.76 19.35
N ARG A 257 1.30 -28.19 19.40
CA ARG A 257 1.80 -29.32 18.59
C ARG A 257 1.03 -30.61 18.81
N ARG A 258 0.36 -30.75 19.95
CA ARG A 258 -0.41 -31.95 20.34
C ARG A 258 -1.85 -31.99 19.82
N ARG A 259 -2.33 -30.94 19.13
CA ARG A 259 -3.71 -30.84 18.60
C ARG A 259 -3.68 -30.86 17.08
N LYS A 260 -4.62 -31.60 16.43
CA LYS A 260 -4.80 -31.55 14.98
C LYS A 260 -5.31 -30.14 14.59
N PRO A 261 -4.55 -29.35 13.85
CA PRO A 261 -4.99 -28.03 13.44
C PRO A 261 -5.97 -28.13 12.26
N PRO A 262 -6.91 -27.19 12.11
CA PRO A 262 -7.72 -27.07 10.90
C PRO A 262 -6.84 -26.77 9.68
N VAL A 263 -7.36 -27.03 8.49
CA VAL A 263 -6.63 -26.91 7.23
C VAL A 263 -7.12 -25.69 6.46
N LEU A 264 -6.20 -24.89 5.95
CA LEU A 264 -6.45 -23.83 4.97
C LEU A 264 -6.16 -24.37 3.57
N THR A 265 -7.16 -24.32 2.69
CA THR A 265 -7.00 -24.65 1.28
C THR A 265 -6.98 -23.35 0.46
N HIS A 266 -5.90 -23.15 -0.28
CA HIS A 266 -5.74 -22.02 -1.19
C HIS A 266 -6.20 -22.39 -2.59
N ALA A 267 -6.66 -21.42 -3.39
CA ALA A 267 -7.16 -21.64 -4.76
C ALA A 267 -6.15 -22.33 -5.69
N SER A 268 -4.84 -22.26 -5.39
CA SER A 268 -3.80 -22.98 -6.12
C SER A 268 -3.73 -24.49 -5.80
N GLY A 269 -4.67 -25.03 -5.02
CA GLY A 269 -4.69 -26.42 -4.58
C GLY A 269 -3.82 -26.73 -3.36
N HIS A 270 -3.02 -25.79 -2.86
CA HIS A 270 -2.20 -26.00 -1.68
C HIS A 270 -3.05 -26.04 -0.41
N SER A 271 -2.89 -27.11 0.37
CA SER A 271 -3.51 -27.27 1.69
C SER A 271 -2.46 -27.17 2.78
N MET A 272 -2.73 -26.39 3.82
CA MET A 272 -1.76 -26.08 4.87
C MET A 272 -2.42 -26.02 6.25
N PRO A 273 -1.76 -26.47 7.32
CA PRO A 273 -2.32 -26.42 8.66
C PRO A 273 -2.41 -24.99 9.18
N ILE A 274 -3.55 -24.63 9.76
CA ILE A 274 -3.77 -23.35 10.43
C ILE A 274 -3.36 -23.50 11.89
N LEU A 275 -2.31 -22.81 12.29
CA LEU A 275 -1.96 -22.75 13.71
C LEU A 275 -3.09 -22.04 14.48
N PRO A 276 -3.53 -22.59 15.65
CA PRO A 276 -4.63 -22.01 16.41
C PRO A 276 -4.45 -20.50 16.66
N GLY A 277 -5.44 -19.72 16.19
CA GLY A 277 -5.44 -18.25 16.26
C GLY A 277 -4.53 -17.55 15.25
N ALA A 278 -3.94 -18.24 14.26
CA ALA A 278 -3.33 -17.60 13.10
C ALA A 278 -4.40 -16.99 12.20
N THR A 279 -4.05 -15.89 11.55
CA THR A 279 -4.88 -15.35 10.46
C THR A 279 -4.63 -16.15 9.18
N VAL A 280 -5.56 -16.05 8.23
CA VAL A 280 -5.35 -16.58 6.87
C VAL A 280 -4.08 -16.01 6.26
N LEU A 281 -3.86 -14.68 6.37
CA LEU A 281 -2.63 -14.03 5.88
C LEU A 281 -1.36 -14.60 6.53
N GLU A 282 -1.35 -14.76 7.86
CA GLU A 282 -0.20 -15.34 8.57
C GLU A 282 0.06 -16.78 8.14
N THR A 283 -0.99 -17.56 7.87
CA THR A 283 -0.89 -18.94 7.40
C THR A 283 -0.31 -19.00 5.99
N LEU A 284 -0.79 -18.16 5.06
CA LEU A 284 -0.26 -18.07 3.70
C LEU A 284 1.22 -17.67 3.69
N CYS A 285 1.57 -16.60 4.40
CA CYS A 285 2.96 -16.13 4.50
C CYS A 285 3.89 -17.17 5.15
N ALA A 286 3.42 -17.88 6.18
CA ALA A 286 4.21 -18.93 6.86
C ALA A 286 4.55 -20.09 5.92
N ASN A 287 3.69 -20.37 4.94
CA ASN A 287 3.90 -21.44 3.95
C ASN A 287 4.50 -20.93 2.63
N GLY A 288 4.96 -19.66 2.58
CA GLY A 288 5.64 -19.10 1.41
C GLY A 288 4.71 -18.75 0.24
N ILE A 289 3.37 -18.73 0.47
CA ILE A 289 2.40 -18.32 -0.55
C ILE A 289 2.33 -16.80 -0.57
N PRO A 290 2.71 -16.15 -1.70
CA PRO A 290 2.64 -14.71 -1.84
C PRO A 290 1.20 -14.21 -1.72
N HIS A 291 0.96 -13.17 -0.91
CA HIS A 291 -0.36 -12.58 -0.74
C HIS A 291 -0.25 -11.09 -0.45
N ALA A 292 -1.02 -10.27 -1.17
CA ALA A 292 -0.97 -8.82 -1.02
C ALA A 292 -1.35 -8.38 0.40
N SER A 293 -0.53 -7.53 1.01
CA SER A 293 -0.80 -6.98 2.34
C SER A 293 -0.08 -5.65 2.56
N VAL A 294 -0.46 -4.62 1.80
CA VAL A 294 0.19 -3.31 1.80
C VAL A 294 0.24 -2.67 3.18
N CYS A 295 -0.80 -2.80 4.01
CA CYS A 295 -0.80 -2.23 5.35
C CYS A 295 -0.16 -3.12 6.43
N GLY A 296 0.40 -4.28 6.07
CA GLY A 296 0.98 -5.22 7.05
C GLY A 296 -0.05 -5.78 8.02
N GLY A 297 -1.22 -6.18 7.56
CA GLY A 297 -2.24 -6.86 8.37
C GLY A 297 -3.10 -5.95 9.28
N ARG A 298 -3.15 -4.64 9.03
CA ARG A 298 -3.80 -3.63 9.90
C ARG A 298 -5.24 -3.31 9.51
N ALA A 299 -5.90 -4.07 8.64
CA ALA A 299 -7.25 -3.85 8.12
C ALA A 299 -7.48 -2.46 7.49
N ARG A 300 -6.46 -1.85 6.85
CA ARG A 300 -6.55 -0.48 6.32
C ARG A 300 -6.62 -0.40 4.81
N CYS A 301 -5.94 -1.31 4.09
CA CYS A 301 -5.71 -1.19 2.65
C CYS A 301 -6.62 -2.07 1.80
N THR A 302 -7.31 -3.06 2.36
CA THR A 302 -8.15 -4.04 1.66
C THR A 302 -7.43 -4.89 0.59
N THR A 303 -6.13 -4.72 0.36
CA THR A 303 -5.39 -5.50 -0.63
C THR A 303 -5.29 -7.00 -0.29
N CYS A 304 -5.45 -7.37 0.99
CA CYS A 304 -5.47 -8.78 1.42
C CYS A 304 -6.87 -9.41 1.36
N ARG A 305 -7.78 -8.91 0.51
CA ARG A 305 -9.13 -9.46 0.38
C ARG A 305 -9.11 -10.86 -0.24
N VAL A 306 -9.94 -11.73 0.30
CA VAL A 306 -10.17 -13.09 -0.16
C VAL A 306 -11.67 -13.37 -0.21
N LEU A 307 -12.09 -14.22 -1.13
CA LEU A 307 -13.40 -14.86 -1.09
C LEU A 307 -13.27 -16.15 -0.29
N VAL A 308 -14.09 -16.30 0.74
CA VAL A 308 -14.16 -17.56 1.51
C VAL A 308 -15.13 -18.49 0.81
N THR A 309 -14.61 -19.58 0.24
CA THR A 309 -15.41 -20.54 -0.54
C THR A 309 -15.89 -21.73 0.30
N LYS A 310 -15.24 -21.99 1.45
CA LYS A 310 -15.64 -23.04 2.42
C LYS A 310 -15.39 -22.55 3.83
N GLY A 311 -16.32 -22.88 4.74
CA GLY A 311 -16.18 -22.57 6.17
C GLY A 311 -16.62 -21.15 6.57
N LEU A 312 -17.28 -20.40 5.69
CA LEU A 312 -17.73 -19.02 5.94
C LEU A 312 -18.70 -18.92 7.13
N GLU A 313 -19.65 -19.85 7.22
CA GLU A 313 -20.70 -19.85 8.26
C GLU A 313 -20.16 -20.01 9.68
N GLN A 314 -19.01 -20.68 9.82
CA GLN A 314 -18.35 -20.86 11.12
C GLN A 314 -17.33 -19.74 11.44
N LEU A 315 -17.13 -18.79 10.53
CA LEU A 315 -16.30 -17.63 10.79
C LEU A 315 -17.09 -16.56 11.56
N PRO A 316 -16.43 -15.86 12.49
CA PRO A 316 -17.08 -14.73 13.16
C PRO A 316 -17.38 -13.61 12.14
N GLU A 317 -18.45 -12.85 12.42
CA GLU A 317 -18.78 -11.65 11.68
C GLU A 317 -17.58 -10.70 11.53
N PRO A 318 -17.49 -9.91 10.44
CA PRO A 318 -16.41 -8.95 10.25
C PRO A 318 -16.29 -8.00 11.45
N SER A 319 -15.07 -7.88 11.99
CA SER A 319 -14.79 -6.93 13.08
C SER A 319 -15.07 -5.49 12.62
N GLY A 320 -15.26 -4.55 13.56
CA GLY A 320 -15.55 -3.15 13.22
C GLY A 320 -14.51 -2.49 12.31
N LEU A 321 -13.24 -2.89 12.37
CA LEU A 321 -12.19 -2.43 11.43
C LEU A 321 -12.32 -3.09 10.07
N GLU A 322 -12.58 -4.39 10.04
CA GLU A 322 -12.78 -5.15 8.82
C GLU A 322 -14.06 -4.68 8.12
N ALA A 323 -15.18 -4.59 8.85
CA ALA A 323 -16.47 -4.14 8.32
C ALA A 323 -16.38 -2.75 7.66
N LYS A 324 -15.71 -1.79 8.32
CA LYS A 324 -15.47 -0.45 7.74
C LYS A 324 -14.63 -0.50 6.47
N ALA A 325 -13.63 -1.36 6.43
CA ALA A 325 -12.77 -1.51 5.26
C ALA A 325 -13.51 -2.17 4.09
N LEU A 326 -14.32 -3.20 4.37
CA LEU A 326 -15.14 -3.90 3.38
C LEU A 326 -16.26 -2.99 2.84
N ALA A 327 -16.95 -2.23 3.70
CA ALA A 327 -17.98 -1.27 3.28
C ALA A 327 -17.43 -0.21 2.32
N ARG A 328 -16.20 0.27 2.54
CA ARG A 328 -15.56 1.29 1.69
C ARG A 328 -15.38 0.83 0.24
N ILE A 329 -15.19 -0.47 0.02
CA ILE A 329 -14.98 -1.05 -1.32
C ILE A 329 -16.25 -1.70 -1.89
N GLY A 330 -17.39 -1.64 -1.20
CA GLY A 330 -18.61 -2.31 -1.63
C GLY A 330 -18.43 -3.83 -1.72
N ALA A 331 -17.87 -4.44 -0.67
CA ALA A 331 -17.56 -5.87 -0.66
C ALA A 331 -18.81 -6.72 -0.82
N THR A 332 -18.70 -7.78 -1.63
CA THR A 332 -19.76 -8.79 -1.85
C THR A 332 -19.83 -9.77 -0.68
N PRO A 333 -20.97 -10.50 -0.52
CA PRO A 333 -21.07 -11.57 0.48
C PRO A 333 -19.96 -12.60 0.32
N GLY A 334 -19.38 -13.04 1.44
CA GLY A 334 -18.24 -13.98 1.45
C GLY A 334 -16.86 -13.33 1.28
N MET A 335 -16.79 -12.07 0.86
CA MET A 335 -15.51 -11.35 0.81
C MET A 335 -15.05 -10.96 2.22
N ARG A 336 -13.82 -11.32 2.56
CA ARG A 336 -13.22 -11.08 3.87
C ARG A 336 -11.78 -10.58 3.71
N LEU A 337 -11.20 -10.04 4.78
CA LEU A 337 -9.79 -9.66 4.81
C LEU A 337 -8.95 -10.79 5.42
N ALA A 338 -8.06 -11.40 4.64
CA ALA A 338 -7.19 -12.49 5.09
C ALA A 338 -6.41 -12.16 6.38
N CYS A 339 -6.08 -10.89 6.58
CA CYS A 339 -5.38 -10.43 7.79
C CYS A 339 -6.28 -10.33 9.04
N GLN A 340 -7.59 -10.49 8.91
CA GLN A 340 -8.53 -10.39 10.05
C GLN A 340 -9.19 -11.73 10.37
N ILE A 341 -9.35 -12.61 9.39
CA ILE A 341 -9.96 -13.93 9.61
C ILE A 341 -9.00 -14.84 10.36
N ARG A 342 -9.51 -15.50 11.41
CA ARG A 342 -8.81 -16.52 12.22
C ARG A 342 -9.65 -17.79 12.23
N PRO A 343 -9.49 -18.66 11.23
CA PRO A 343 -10.31 -19.85 11.13
C PRO A 343 -10.05 -20.81 12.29
N THR A 344 -11.12 -21.43 12.77
CA THR A 344 -11.10 -22.52 13.77
C THR A 344 -11.52 -23.86 13.16
N VAL A 345 -11.92 -23.84 11.90
CA VAL A 345 -12.38 -24.98 11.10
C VAL A 345 -11.64 -25.00 9.76
N ASP A 346 -11.76 -26.10 9.03
CA ASP A 346 -11.25 -26.20 7.67
C ASP A 346 -11.87 -25.11 6.79
N THR A 347 -11.02 -24.34 6.16
CA THR A 347 -11.43 -23.13 5.43
C THR A 347 -10.76 -23.10 4.05
N ALA A 348 -11.53 -22.79 3.01
CA ALA A 348 -10.96 -22.57 1.67
C ALA A 348 -11.11 -21.09 1.26
N VAL A 349 -10.06 -20.55 0.62
CA VAL A 349 -10.01 -19.14 0.22
C VAL A 349 -9.48 -18.96 -1.20
N LEU A 350 -10.09 -18.00 -1.91
CA LEU A 350 -9.66 -17.50 -3.21
C LEU A 350 -9.14 -16.07 -3.03
N PRO A 351 -7.87 -15.75 -3.32
CA PRO A 351 -7.37 -14.38 -3.35
C PRO A 351 -8.10 -13.54 -4.40
N LEU A 352 -8.50 -12.34 -4.02
CA LEU A 352 -9.18 -11.39 -4.91
C LEU A 352 -8.27 -10.26 -5.41
N MET A 353 -6.99 -10.30 -5.04
CA MET A 353 -5.98 -9.34 -5.47
C MET A 353 -4.70 -10.07 -5.84
N PRO A 354 -3.94 -9.57 -6.84
CA PRO A 354 -2.62 -10.10 -7.14
C PRO A 354 -1.67 -9.89 -5.95
N ALA A 355 -0.68 -10.76 -5.81
CA ALA A 355 0.21 -10.77 -4.65
C ALA A 355 1.07 -9.49 -4.52
N ASP A 356 1.29 -8.79 -5.62
CA ASP A 356 2.05 -7.54 -5.75
C ASP A 356 1.18 -6.28 -5.75
N ALA A 357 -0.15 -6.41 -5.50
CA ALA A 357 -1.07 -5.29 -5.45
C ALA A 357 -0.58 -4.16 -4.53
N GLY A 358 -0.60 -2.93 -5.05
CA GLY A 358 -0.18 -1.71 -4.38
C GLY A 358 -1.28 -1.05 -3.53
N ALA A 359 -0.98 0.13 -2.99
CA ALA A 359 -1.94 0.87 -2.14
C ALA A 359 -3.12 1.42 -2.95
N ALA A 360 -2.92 1.77 -4.22
CA ALA A 360 -3.96 2.26 -5.12
C ALA A 360 -5.02 1.18 -5.38
N ASP A 361 -4.59 -0.06 -5.60
CA ASP A 361 -5.47 -1.19 -5.88
C ASP A 361 -6.41 -1.52 -4.71
N GLY A 362 -6.00 -1.17 -3.49
CA GLY A 362 -6.84 -1.31 -2.30
C GLY A 362 -8.13 -0.49 -2.33
N SER A 363 -8.20 0.58 -3.15
CA SER A 363 -9.39 1.43 -3.27
C SER A 363 -10.36 0.97 -4.36
N ILE A 364 -9.96 0.04 -5.23
CA ILE A 364 -10.80 -0.50 -6.30
C ILE A 364 -12.01 -1.21 -5.69
N ARG A 365 -13.21 -0.82 -6.11
CA ARG A 365 -14.47 -1.43 -5.67
C ARG A 365 -14.65 -2.80 -6.33
N GLY A 366 -15.19 -3.75 -5.57
CA GLY A 366 -15.49 -5.10 -6.05
C GLY A 366 -14.32 -6.09 -5.95
N GLY A 367 -14.55 -7.32 -6.35
CA GLY A 367 -13.58 -8.42 -6.49
C GLY A 367 -13.43 -8.81 -7.96
N LEU A 368 -12.77 -9.93 -8.21
CA LEU A 368 -12.64 -10.57 -9.53
C LEU A 368 -13.97 -11.12 -10.09
N GLU A 369 -15.06 -10.99 -9.34
CA GLU A 369 -16.37 -11.49 -9.75
C GLU A 369 -16.87 -10.68 -10.94
N GLY A 370 -17.09 -11.37 -12.06
CA GLY A 370 -17.81 -10.83 -13.20
C GLY A 370 -19.25 -10.47 -12.77
N ARG A 371 -19.68 -9.25 -13.12
CA ARG A 371 -21.08 -8.80 -12.91
C ARG A 371 -21.76 -8.67 -14.24
N GLU A 372 -23.00 -9.15 -14.31
CA GLU A 372 -23.86 -8.85 -15.44
C GLU A 372 -24.18 -7.35 -15.44
N ARG A 373 -23.83 -6.69 -16.54
CA ARG A 373 -23.99 -5.25 -16.72
C ARG A 373 -24.40 -4.96 -18.16
N LEU A 374 -25.23 -3.96 -18.31
CA LEU A 374 -25.47 -3.34 -19.60
C LEU A 374 -24.22 -2.55 -20.00
N ILE A 375 -23.62 -2.89 -21.14
CA ILE A 375 -22.31 -2.36 -21.58
C ILE A 375 -22.26 -2.18 -23.10
N THR A 376 -21.50 -1.23 -23.58
CA THR A 376 -21.19 -1.11 -25.00
C THR A 376 -19.83 -1.71 -25.28
N ILE A 377 -19.77 -2.61 -26.23
CA ILE A 377 -18.56 -3.29 -26.68
C ILE A 377 -18.21 -2.74 -28.07
N LEU A 378 -16.96 -2.41 -28.27
CA LEU A 378 -16.39 -2.01 -29.55
C LEU A 378 -15.25 -2.97 -29.91
N PHE A 379 -15.32 -3.57 -31.09
CA PHE A 379 -14.23 -4.26 -31.73
C PHE A 379 -13.71 -3.43 -32.89
N THR A 380 -12.40 -3.36 -33.06
CA THR A 380 -11.79 -2.86 -34.28
C THR A 380 -10.67 -3.78 -34.70
N ASP A 381 -10.52 -3.98 -36.02
CA ASP A 381 -9.53 -4.84 -36.62
C ASP A 381 -8.91 -4.18 -37.83
N LEU A 382 -7.58 -4.38 -38.03
CA LEU A 382 -6.84 -3.84 -39.14
C LEU A 382 -7.08 -4.69 -40.40
N ARG A 383 -7.51 -4.07 -41.48
CA ARG A 383 -7.77 -4.78 -42.73
C ARG A 383 -6.49 -5.05 -43.50
N ALA A 384 -6.41 -6.25 -44.09
CA ALA A 384 -5.28 -6.68 -44.91
C ALA A 384 -3.91 -6.60 -44.20
N SER A 385 -3.90 -6.80 -42.87
CA SER A 385 -2.68 -6.81 -42.06
C SER A 385 -1.64 -7.80 -42.53
N THR A 386 -2.07 -8.94 -43.09
CA THR A 386 -1.16 -9.95 -43.71
C THR A 386 -0.35 -9.35 -44.85
N GLY A 387 -0.95 -8.48 -45.67
CA GLY A 387 -0.26 -7.78 -46.76
C GLY A 387 0.72 -6.69 -46.25
N LEU A 388 0.52 -6.19 -45.02
CA LEU A 388 1.42 -5.22 -44.40
C LEU A 388 2.83 -5.82 -44.18
N ALA A 389 2.93 -7.13 -43.96
CA ALA A 389 4.18 -7.83 -43.72
C ALA A 389 4.90 -8.18 -45.03
N GLU A 390 4.22 -8.14 -46.18
CA GLU A 390 4.86 -8.49 -47.47
C GLU A 390 5.87 -7.43 -47.89
N GLY A 391 7.13 -7.84 -47.96
CA GLY A 391 8.25 -7.00 -48.41
C GLY A 391 8.75 -5.97 -47.38
N LYS A 392 8.37 -6.08 -46.10
CA LYS A 392 8.88 -5.27 -45.00
C LYS A 392 9.69 -6.11 -44.01
N LEU A 393 10.62 -5.46 -43.33
CA LEU A 393 11.28 -6.09 -42.19
C LEU A 393 10.32 -6.23 -41.00
N PRO A 394 10.46 -7.29 -40.17
CA PRO A 394 9.61 -7.46 -39.00
C PRO A 394 9.56 -6.25 -38.04
N TYR A 395 10.66 -5.52 -37.94
CA TYR A 395 10.77 -4.31 -37.13
C TYR A 395 9.92 -3.13 -37.68
N ASP A 396 9.83 -3.01 -39.03
CA ASP A 396 9.00 -1.95 -39.65
C ASP A 396 7.53 -2.26 -39.45
N VAL A 397 7.12 -3.51 -39.52
CA VAL A 397 5.76 -3.97 -39.25
C VAL A 397 5.41 -3.69 -37.79
N LEU A 398 6.30 -4.03 -36.87
CA LEU A 398 6.12 -3.77 -35.44
C LEU A 398 6.01 -2.26 -35.15
N PHE A 399 6.82 -1.42 -35.81
CA PHE A 399 6.76 0.04 -35.68
C PHE A 399 5.39 0.56 -36.13
N ILE A 400 4.91 0.16 -37.31
CA ILE A 400 3.62 0.60 -37.87
C ILE A 400 2.47 0.16 -36.94
N LEU A 401 2.46 -1.10 -36.46
CA LEU A 401 1.44 -1.59 -35.54
C LEU A 401 1.45 -0.85 -34.21
N ASN A 402 2.62 -0.52 -33.67
CA ASN A 402 2.72 0.27 -32.43
C ASN A 402 2.17 1.70 -32.62
N GLN A 403 2.43 2.35 -33.76
CA GLN A 403 1.84 3.64 -34.09
C GLN A 403 0.32 3.55 -34.23
N PHE A 404 -0.18 2.51 -34.90
CA PHE A 404 -1.61 2.24 -35.03
C PHE A 404 -2.28 2.05 -33.65
N PHE A 405 -1.77 1.18 -32.81
CA PHE A 405 -2.32 0.95 -31.49
C PHE A 405 -2.27 2.19 -30.60
N TYR A 406 -1.20 2.98 -30.73
CA TYR A 406 -1.09 4.24 -30.00
C TYR A 406 -2.26 5.19 -30.38
N GLU A 407 -2.49 5.42 -31.67
CA GLU A 407 -3.57 6.30 -32.12
C GLU A 407 -4.97 5.77 -31.75
N MET A 408 -5.18 4.46 -31.85
CA MET A 408 -6.46 3.85 -31.44
C MET A 408 -6.68 4.01 -29.93
N THR A 409 -5.65 3.83 -29.12
CA THR A 409 -5.73 4.02 -27.68
C THR A 409 -5.99 5.48 -27.29
N GLN A 410 -5.40 6.46 -28.00
CA GLN A 410 -5.70 7.86 -27.78
C GLN A 410 -7.16 8.20 -28.08
N ALA A 411 -7.75 7.63 -29.14
CA ALA A 411 -9.16 7.79 -29.45
C ALA A 411 -10.06 7.21 -28.33
N LEU A 412 -9.70 6.03 -27.80
CA LEU A 412 -10.41 5.41 -26.66
C LEU A 412 -10.40 6.31 -25.42
N VAL A 413 -9.22 6.80 -25.02
CA VAL A 413 -9.09 7.65 -23.82
C VAL A 413 -9.89 8.95 -23.98
N ALA A 414 -9.84 9.57 -25.16
CA ALA A 414 -10.56 10.81 -25.43
C ALA A 414 -12.09 10.64 -25.44
N SER A 415 -12.60 9.43 -25.69
CA SER A 415 -14.01 9.10 -25.74
C SER A 415 -14.53 8.33 -24.52
N ASN A 416 -13.81 8.31 -23.40
CA ASN A 416 -14.14 7.57 -22.18
C ASN A 416 -14.21 6.03 -22.36
N GLY A 417 -13.53 5.49 -23.38
CA GLY A 417 -13.43 4.06 -23.61
C GLY A 417 -12.39 3.39 -22.72
N HIS A 418 -12.67 2.18 -22.30
CA HIS A 418 -11.74 1.33 -21.58
C HIS A 418 -11.13 0.31 -22.53
N TYR A 419 -9.80 0.33 -22.68
CA TYR A 419 -9.08 -0.73 -23.39
C TYR A 419 -9.17 -2.05 -22.62
N SER A 420 -9.63 -3.11 -23.28
CA SER A 420 -9.76 -4.44 -22.68
C SER A 420 -8.59 -5.34 -23.08
N GLN A 421 -8.44 -5.64 -24.37
CA GLN A 421 -7.38 -6.53 -24.85
C GLN A 421 -7.09 -6.34 -26.32
N PHE A 422 -5.89 -6.75 -26.77
CA PHE A 422 -5.57 -6.92 -28.16
C PHE A 422 -6.12 -8.26 -28.68
N THR A 423 -6.57 -8.27 -29.93
CA THR A 423 -7.10 -9.44 -30.63
C THR A 423 -6.29 -9.67 -31.92
N GLY A 424 -4.98 -9.91 -31.74
CA GLY A 424 -4.06 -9.96 -32.88
C GLY A 424 -3.67 -8.56 -33.38
N ASP A 425 -4.17 -8.17 -34.53
CA ASP A 425 -4.03 -6.87 -35.19
C ASP A 425 -5.20 -5.91 -34.92
N GLY A 426 -6.13 -6.32 -34.06
CA GLY A 426 -7.27 -5.53 -33.59
C GLY A 426 -7.24 -5.30 -32.08
N LEU A 427 -8.28 -4.62 -31.58
CA LEU A 427 -8.50 -4.40 -30.15
C LEU A 427 -9.98 -4.50 -29.80
N MET A 428 -10.24 -4.84 -28.54
CA MET A 428 -11.55 -4.76 -27.91
C MET A 428 -11.56 -3.67 -26.86
N ALA A 429 -12.61 -2.85 -26.88
CA ALA A 429 -12.86 -1.80 -25.91
C ALA A 429 -14.25 -1.90 -25.28
N LEU A 430 -14.38 -1.39 -24.06
CA LEU A 430 -15.61 -1.35 -23.29
C LEU A 430 -15.97 0.09 -22.95
N TYR A 431 -17.24 0.46 -23.12
CA TYR A 431 -17.76 1.78 -22.78
C TYR A 431 -18.93 1.68 -21.81
N GLY A 432 -19.03 2.65 -20.89
CA GLY A 432 -20.07 2.65 -19.85
C GLY A 432 -19.63 1.95 -18.55
N LEU A 433 -18.36 1.63 -18.37
CA LEU A 433 -17.85 1.00 -17.14
C LEU A 433 -18.00 1.88 -15.90
N ASP A 434 -17.63 3.15 -16.03
CA ASP A 434 -17.57 4.14 -14.95
C ASP A 434 -18.69 5.17 -15.01
N ALA A 435 -19.57 5.08 -16.01
CA ALA A 435 -20.66 6.03 -16.18
C ALA A 435 -21.72 5.85 -15.06
N ALA A 436 -22.22 6.98 -14.56
CA ALA A 436 -23.35 6.99 -13.65
C ALA A 436 -24.61 6.37 -14.30
N ASP A 437 -24.73 6.50 -15.63
CA ASP A 437 -25.72 5.83 -16.46
C ASP A 437 -25.00 5.06 -17.61
N PRO A 438 -25.09 3.73 -17.66
CA PRO A 438 -24.52 2.91 -18.74
C PRO A 438 -25.02 3.28 -20.14
N ARG A 439 -26.16 3.96 -20.25
CA ARG A 439 -26.76 4.39 -21.52
C ARG A 439 -25.95 5.46 -22.24
N ASN A 440 -24.99 6.10 -21.56
CA ASN A 440 -24.04 7.02 -22.21
C ASN A 440 -22.94 6.29 -22.99
N GLY A 441 -22.72 4.99 -22.70
CA GLY A 441 -21.72 4.17 -23.36
C GLY A 441 -21.84 4.10 -24.89
N PRO A 442 -23.04 3.93 -25.48
CA PRO A 442 -23.21 3.91 -26.93
C PRO A 442 -22.78 5.20 -27.62
N ALA A 443 -23.15 6.38 -27.09
CA ALA A 443 -22.75 7.68 -27.65
C ALA A 443 -21.24 7.89 -27.53
N ASP A 444 -20.63 7.48 -26.41
CA ASP A 444 -19.17 7.52 -26.23
C ASP A 444 -18.47 6.58 -27.22
N ALA A 445 -18.99 5.37 -27.48
CA ALA A 445 -18.44 4.43 -28.44
C ALA A 445 -18.51 4.95 -29.89
N VAL A 446 -19.60 5.61 -30.23
CA VAL A 446 -19.75 6.26 -31.56
C VAL A 446 -18.72 7.39 -31.74
N ARG A 447 -18.54 8.26 -30.73
CA ARG A 447 -17.46 9.27 -30.74
C ARG A 447 -16.07 8.65 -30.82
N GLY A 448 -15.87 7.54 -30.12
CA GLY A 448 -14.62 6.78 -30.18
C GLY A 448 -14.33 6.23 -31.57
N ALA A 449 -15.33 5.65 -32.22
CA ALA A 449 -15.21 5.16 -33.60
C ALA A 449 -14.93 6.29 -34.60
N GLN A 450 -15.59 7.43 -34.48
CA GLN A 450 -15.31 8.63 -35.29
C GLN A 450 -13.85 9.07 -35.10
N GLN A 451 -13.41 9.24 -33.89
CA GLN A 451 -12.02 9.65 -33.59
C GLN A 451 -10.98 8.61 -34.06
N MET A 452 -11.30 7.31 -34.00
CA MET A 452 -10.41 6.28 -34.55
C MET A 452 -10.22 6.43 -36.06
N LEU A 453 -11.29 6.70 -36.82
CA LEU A 453 -11.21 6.91 -38.24
C LEU A 453 -10.43 8.19 -38.59
N GLU A 454 -10.71 9.30 -37.92
CA GLU A 454 -10.00 10.58 -38.11
C GLU A 454 -8.50 10.46 -37.82
N ARG A 455 -8.14 9.79 -36.71
CA ARG A 455 -6.74 9.56 -36.35
C ARG A 455 -6.04 8.57 -37.27
N LEU A 456 -6.76 7.59 -37.81
CA LEU A 456 -6.24 6.68 -38.81
C LEU A 456 -5.88 7.42 -40.11
N ASP A 457 -6.71 8.34 -40.55
CA ASP A 457 -6.42 9.19 -41.74
C ASP A 457 -5.17 10.05 -41.52
N GLN A 458 -5.02 10.63 -40.32
CA GLN A 458 -3.81 11.37 -39.95
C GLN A 458 -2.57 10.45 -39.89
N LEU A 459 -2.70 9.25 -39.36
CA LEU A 459 -1.63 8.26 -39.35
C LEU A 459 -1.23 7.85 -40.76
N ASN A 460 -2.19 7.58 -41.63
CA ASN A 460 -1.94 7.24 -43.04
C ASN A 460 -1.19 8.36 -43.76
N TYR A 461 -1.54 9.62 -43.48
CA TYR A 461 -0.81 10.76 -44.04
C TYR A 461 0.64 10.81 -43.54
N ARG A 462 0.87 10.56 -42.26
CA ARG A 462 2.25 10.52 -41.67
C ARG A 462 3.09 9.38 -42.20
N LEU A 463 2.49 8.20 -42.40
CA LEU A 463 3.19 6.98 -42.83
C LEU A 463 3.13 6.74 -44.35
N ARG A 464 2.70 7.74 -45.16
CA ARG A 464 2.49 7.55 -46.60
C ARG A 464 3.72 7.08 -47.36
N SER A 465 4.94 7.40 -46.88
CA SER A 465 6.21 6.90 -47.43
C SER A 465 6.52 5.47 -47.09
N ASP A 466 5.95 4.98 -45.99
CA ASP A 466 6.24 3.66 -45.44
C ASP A 466 5.14 2.65 -45.76
N LEU A 467 3.99 3.09 -46.25
CA LEU A 467 2.84 2.25 -46.60
C LEU A 467 2.70 2.14 -48.12
N ARG A 468 2.50 0.91 -48.61
CA ARG A 468 2.11 0.67 -50.01
C ARG A 468 0.67 1.05 -50.29
N GLU A 469 -0.21 0.76 -49.35
CA GLU A 469 -1.62 1.11 -49.32
C GLU A 469 -2.00 1.72 -47.98
N PRO A 470 -2.94 2.66 -47.91
CA PRO A 470 -3.42 3.22 -46.65
C PRO A 470 -3.98 2.13 -45.73
N LEU A 471 -3.67 2.22 -44.45
CA LEU A 471 -4.28 1.35 -43.42
C LEU A 471 -5.80 1.60 -43.39
N ARG A 472 -6.56 0.53 -43.27
CA ARG A 472 -8.01 0.55 -43.14
C ARG A 472 -8.43 -0.29 -41.95
N ILE A 473 -9.49 0.11 -41.25
CA ILE A 473 -10.04 -0.64 -40.12
C ILE A 473 -11.51 -0.97 -40.37
N GLY A 474 -11.94 -2.06 -39.73
CA GLY A 474 -13.36 -2.36 -39.51
C GLY A 474 -13.69 -2.13 -38.04
N ILE A 475 -14.85 -1.52 -37.76
CA ILE A 475 -15.32 -1.28 -36.39
C ILE A 475 -16.71 -1.90 -36.23
N GLY A 476 -16.86 -2.76 -35.21
CA GLY A 476 -18.15 -3.28 -34.75
C GLY A 476 -18.55 -2.66 -33.42
N ILE A 477 -19.81 -2.23 -33.27
CA ILE A 477 -20.33 -1.65 -32.04
C ILE A 477 -21.62 -2.37 -31.64
N HIS A 478 -21.68 -2.87 -30.38
CA HIS A 478 -22.84 -3.54 -29.85
C HIS A 478 -23.14 -3.12 -28.41
N PHE A 479 -24.41 -2.89 -28.09
CA PHE A 479 -24.87 -2.54 -26.76
C PHE A 479 -25.82 -3.60 -26.23
N SER A 480 -25.43 -4.30 -25.17
CA SER A 480 -26.19 -5.39 -24.58
C SER A 480 -25.67 -5.73 -23.18
N GLU A 481 -26.39 -6.63 -22.50
CA GLU A 481 -25.90 -7.21 -21.25
C GLU A 481 -24.72 -8.16 -21.50
N ALA A 482 -23.71 -8.05 -20.66
CA ALA A 482 -22.56 -8.93 -20.64
C ALA A 482 -22.02 -9.09 -19.21
N ILE A 483 -21.33 -10.18 -18.93
CA ILE A 483 -20.61 -10.36 -17.69
C ILE A 483 -19.29 -9.60 -17.82
N VAL A 484 -19.13 -8.52 -17.06
CA VAL A 484 -17.91 -7.69 -17.03
C VAL A 484 -17.15 -7.94 -15.74
N GLY A 485 -15.88 -8.29 -15.85
CA GLY A 485 -15.02 -8.57 -14.70
C GLY A 485 -13.53 -8.61 -15.05
N ALA A 486 -12.70 -8.73 -14.04
CA ALA A 486 -11.28 -8.93 -14.25
C ALA A 486 -10.99 -10.41 -14.56
N MET A 487 -10.30 -10.67 -15.65
CA MET A 487 -9.94 -12.01 -16.12
C MET A 487 -8.46 -12.09 -16.46
N GLY A 488 -7.85 -13.23 -16.21
CA GLY A 488 -6.43 -13.50 -16.51
C GLY A 488 -5.64 -13.95 -15.30
N PRO A 489 -4.39 -14.32 -15.49
CA PRO A 489 -3.51 -14.71 -14.40
C PRO A 489 -3.25 -13.53 -13.44
N PRO A 490 -2.93 -13.77 -12.17
CA PRO A 490 -2.84 -12.73 -11.14
C PRO A 490 -1.94 -11.53 -11.46
N ARG A 491 -0.97 -11.69 -12.37
CA ARG A 491 -0.05 -10.62 -12.79
C ARG A 491 -0.43 -9.91 -14.09
N SER A 492 -1.45 -10.40 -14.79
CA SER A 492 -1.89 -9.87 -16.09
C SER A 492 -3.40 -9.91 -16.20
N GLN A 493 -4.08 -9.40 -15.15
CA GLN A 493 -5.52 -9.29 -15.18
C GLN A 493 -5.94 -8.09 -16.03
N ILE A 494 -6.91 -8.33 -16.90
CA ILE A 494 -7.56 -7.32 -17.72
C ILE A 494 -9.03 -7.23 -17.34
N ILE A 495 -9.61 -6.04 -17.39
CA ILE A 495 -11.06 -5.88 -17.32
C ILE A 495 -11.59 -6.23 -18.70
N THR A 496 -12.44 -7.24 -18.76
CA THR A 496 -13.00 -7.72 -20.01
C THR A 496 -14.49 -8.07 -19.86
N ALA A 497 -15.17 -8.24 -20.98
CA ALA A 497 -16.53 -8.72 -21.03
C ALA A 497 -16.59 -10.16 -21.55
N ILE A 498 -17.54 -10.94 -21.07
CA ILE A 498 -17.81 -12.32 -21.49
C ILE A 498 -19.30 -12.46 -21.76
N GLY A 499 -19.64 -13.22 -22.78
CA GLY A 499 -21.01 -13.55 -23.13
C GLY A 499 -21.30 -13.40 -24.61
N ASP A 500 -22.55 -13.62 -24.99
CA ASP A 500 -23.05 -13.56 -26.36
C ASP A 500 -22.82 -12.16 -26.99
N ALA A 501 -22.93 -11.12 -26.20
CA ALA A 501 -22.67 -9.75 -26.63
C ALA A 501 -21.29 -9.53 -27.25
N VAL A 502 -20.25 -10.19 -26.71
CA VAL A 502 -18.86 -10.13 -27.23
C VAL A 502 -18.78 -10.78 -28.60
N ASN A 503 -19.33 -11.98 -28.75
CA ASN A 503 -19.36 -12.72 -30.02
C ASN A 503 -20.17 -11.95 -31.07
N THR A 504 -21.31 -11.36 -30.67
CA THR A 504 -22.12 -10.50 -31.54
C THR A 504 -21.34 -9.31 -32.05
N CYS A 505 -20.63 -8.59 -31.15
CA CYS A 505 -19.82 -7.42 -31.54
C CYS A 505 -18.68 -7.81 -32.50
N ALA A 506 -17.99 -8.93 -32.24
CA ALA A 506 -16.95 -9.44 -33.14
C ALA A 506 -17.51 -9.82 -34.53
N ARG A 507 -18.74 -10.39 -34.58
CA ARG A 507 -19.40 -10.67 -35.86
C ARG A 507 -19.77 -9.39 -36.60
N LEU A 508 -20.25 -8.35 -35.90
CA LEU A 508 -20.54 -7.05 -36.50
C LEU A 508 -19.28 -6.41 -37.11
N GLU A 509 -18.14 -6.51 -36.40
CA GLU A 509 -16.87 -6.08 -37.00
C GLU A 509 -16.57 -6.83 -38.30
N SER A 510 -16.68 -8.17 -38.32
CA SER A 510 -16.42 -8.99 -39.50
C SER A 510 -17.35 -8.63 -40.68
N LEU A 511 -18.58 -8.22 -40.42
CA LEU A 511 -19.53 -7.77 -41.47
C LEU A 511 -19.05 -6.50 -42.19
N THR A 512 -18.15 -5.71 -41.57
CA THR A 512 -17.59 -4.55 -42.25
C THR A 512 -16.82 -4.92 -43.53
N LYS A 513 -16.26 -6.14 -43.62
CA LYS A 513 -15.63 -6.67 -44.84
C LYS A 513 -16.69 -7.02 -45.89
N GLU A 514 -17.77 -7.69 -45.46
CA GLU A 514 -18.81 -8.16 -46.34
C GLU A 514 -19.56 -6.99 -46.98
N TYR A 515 -19.78 -5.91 -46.24
CA TYR A 515 -20.52 -4.73 -46.68
C TYR A 515 -19.64 -3.57 -47.20
N GLY A 516 -18.33 -3.73 -47.19
CA GLY A 516 -17.38 -2.71 -47.69
C GLY A 516 -17.52 -1.37 -46.97
N CYS A 517 -17.80 -1.38 -45.66
CA CYS A 517 -18.00 -0.19 -44.83
C CYS A 517 -16.99 -0.10 -43.68
N ALA A 518 -16.85 1.06 -43.06
CA ALA A 518 -15.90 1.25 -41.96
C ALA A 518 -16.51 0.82 -40.62
N VAL A 519 -17.79 1.02 -40.40
CA VAL A 519 -18.46 0.76 -39.12
C VAL A 519 -19.75 -0.04 -39.33
N VAL A 520 -19.93 -1.07 -38.49
CA VAL A 520 -21.22 -1.79 -38.35
C VAL A 520 -21.66 -1.65 -36.90
N ILE A 521 -22.83 -1.06 -36.72
CA ILE A 521 -23.40 -0.80 -35.38
C ILE A 521 -24.73 -1.50 -35.24
N SER A 522 -24.95 -2.23 -34.15
CA SER A 522 -26.23 -2.85 -33.87
C SER A 522 -27.37 -1.81 -33.74
N ARG A 523 -28.59 -2.16 -34.12
CA ARG A 523 -29.75 -1.28 -33.97
C ARG A 523 -29.88 -0.74 -32.56
N GLN A 524 -29.74 -1.59 -31.54
CA GLN A 524 -29.83 -1.20 -30.12
C GLN A 524 -28.78 -0.15 -29.74
N ALA A 525 -27.54 -0.33 -30.25
CA ALA A 525 -26.47 0.61 -29.97
C ALA A 525 -26.69 1.95 -30.71
N ALA A 526 -27.18 1.94 -31.93
CA ALA A 526 -27.49 3.13 -32.70
C ALA A 526 -28.63 3.95 -32.08
N GLU A 527 -29.75 3.29 -31.71
CA GLU A 527 -30.86 3.94 -31.02
C GLU A 527 -30.45 4.52 -29.67
N ALA A 528 -29.66 3.79 -28.87
CA ALA A 528 -29.19 4.27 -27.58
C ALA A 528 -28.16 5.39 -27.70
N ALA A 529 -27.42 5.48 -28.81
CA ALA A 529 -26.50 6.57 -29.12
C ALA A 529 -27.21 7.82 -29.66
N GLY A 530 -28.50 7.76 -29.99
CA GLY A 530 -29.23 8.85 -30.60
C GLY A 530 -28.97 8.98 -32.11
N LEU A 531 -28.32 7.99 -32.75
CA LEU A 531 -28.17 7.93 -34.19
C LEU A 531 -29.51 7.63 -34.84
N SER A 532 -29.86 8.39 -35.88
CA SER A 532 -31.07 8.20 -36.67
C SER A 532 -30.74 7.86 -38.15
N PRO A 533 -30.07 6.70 -38.39
CA PRO A 533 -29.79 6.29 -39.78
C PRO A 533 -31.10 6.04 -40.54
N ASP A 534 -31.08 6.26 -41.87
CA ASP A 534 -32.24 5.96 -42.69
C ASP A 534 -32.69 4.52 -42.50
N SER A 535 -33.97 4.32 -42.18
CA SER A 535 -34.57 2.98 -41.92
C SER A 535 -34.40 2.00 -43.09
N LYS A 536 -34.19 2.52 -44.32
CA LYS A 536 -33.90 1.72 -45.53
C LYS A 536 -32.50 1.09 -45.49
N THR A 537 -31.63 1.50 -44.60
CA THR A 537 -30.27 0.96 -44.44
C THR A 537 -30.19 -0.12 -43.36
N LEU A 538 -31.30 -0.42 -42.66
CA LEU A 538 -31.35 -1.48 -41.65
C LEU A 538 -31.21 -2.86 -42.32
N ARG A 539 -30.30 -3.65 -41.81
CA ARG A 539 -29.96 -4.98 -42.31
C ARG A 539 -30.01 -6.01 -41.18
N GLU A 540 -30.05 -7.28 -41.56
CA GLU A 540 -30.03 -8.39 -40.63
C GLU A 540 -28.95 -9.40 -41.00
N ALA A 541 -28.31 -9.99 -40.03
CA ALA A 541 -27.36 -11.08 -40.23
C ALA A 541 -27.51 -12.14 -39.13
N PRO A 542 -27.34 -13.42 -39.49
CA PRO A 542 -27.28 -14.48 -38.49
C PRO A 542 -25.97 -14.42 -37.72
N VAL A 543 -26.06 -14.59 -36.41
CA VAL A 543 -24.90 -14.70 -35.51
C VAL A 543 -24.86 -16.11 -34.96
N LYS A 544 -23.69 -16.78 -35.08
CA LYS A 544 -23.52 -18.16 -34.60
C LYS A 544 -23.84 -18.27 -33.12
N GLY A 545 -24.78 -19.12 -32.75
CA GLY A 545 -25.22 -19.33 -31.38
C GLY A 545 -26.51 -18.58 -30.99
N ARG A 546 -27.00 -17.65 -31.81
CA ARG A 546 -28.27 -16.96 -31.61
C ARG A 546 -29.40 -17.58 -32.49
N ARG A 547 -30.59 -17.59 -31.93
CA ARG A 547 -31.80 -18.02 -32.69
C ARG A 547 -32.36 -16.89 -33.57
N GLU A 548 -32.19 -15.65 -33.15
CA GLU A 548 -32.69 -14.47 -33.87
C GLU A 548 -31.54 -13.73 -34.56
N PRO A 549 -31.72 -13.26 -35.80
CA PRO A 549 -30.73 -12.45 -36.48
C PRO A 549 -30.52 -11.10 -35.77
N VAL A 550 -29.32 -10.55 -35.86
CA VAL A 550 -29.00 -9.24 -35.31
C VAL A 550 -29.25 -8.15 -36.35
N GLN A 551 -30.08 -7.19 -35.98
CA GLN A 551 -30.33 -5.98 -36.79
C GLN A 551 -29.22 -4.96 -36.61
N PHE A 552 -28.72 -4.38 -37.72
CA PHE A 552 -27.59 -3.46 -37.70
C PHE A 552 -27.64 -2.44 -38.85
N TYR A 553 -26.87 -1.40 -38.72
CA TYR A 553 -26.58 -0.39 -39.75
C TYR A 553 -25.13 -0.50 -40.21
N ALA A 554 -24.88 -0.36 -41.51
CA ALA A 554 -23.57 -0.35 -42.14
C ALA A 554 -23.23 1.08 -42.59
N LEU A 555 -22.26 1.71 -41.89
CA LEU A 555 -21.90 3.11 -42.06
C LEU A 555 -20.53 3.19 -42.78
N LYS A 556 -20.46 4.01 -43.86
CA LYS A 556 -19.27 4.03 -44.72
C LYS A 556 -18.18 4.96 -44.26
N THR A 557 -18.53 6.06 -43.64
CA THR A 557 -17.61 7.16 -43.30
C THR A 557 -17.79 7.65 -41.87
N ALA A 558 -16.82 8.39 -41.37
CA ALA A 558 -16.91 9.07 -40.08
C ALA A 558 -18.06 10.09 -40.02
N ALA A 559 -18.44 10.68 -41.17
CA ALA A 559 -19.55 11.63 -41.27
C ALA A 559 -20.91 10.99 -40.96
N ASP A 560 -21.07 9.69 -41.21
CA ASP A 560 -22.29 8.92 -40.93
C ASP A 560 -22.49 8.67 -39.41
N LEU A 561 -21.50 9.02 -38.59
CA LEU A 561 -21.47 8.86 -37.13
C LEU A 561 -21.84 10.14 -36.35
N GLN A 562 -22.44 11.14 -37.00
CA GLN A 562 -22.84 12.38 -36.30
C GLN A 562 -24.04 12.09 -35.37
N VAL A 563 -23.84 12.32 -34.05
CA VAL A 563 -24.84 12.22 -32.98
C VAL A 563 -25.39 13.61 -32.66
#